data_51df5586e3d0801173d5c2ebe0d1c890
#
_entry.id   51df5586e3d0801173d5c2ebe0d1c890
#
_cell.length_a   1.000
_cell.length_b   1.000
_cell.length_c   1.000
_cell.angle_alpha   90.00
_cell.angle_beta   90.00
_cell.angle_gamma   90.00
#
_symmetry.space_group_name_H-M   'P 1'
#
loop_
_entity.id
_entity.type
_entity.pdbx_description
1 polymer ?
#
loop_
_entity_poly.entity_id
_entity_poly.type
_entity_poly.pdbx_seq_one_letter_code
_entity_poly.pdbx_strand_id
1 'polypeptide(L)'
;MKRATLSITVALLTFVVGVSASTAWLIKPRRQQILLTQPTNKEIRPGVTVDSAGKPTLEMVFVLDTTGSMSGLIEGAKQRIWGIVNDVMQTLSRPNVRIGLVAYRDRQDAYVTQVLPLTDDLDKVYSTLMDYRAEGGGDEPEDVRRALAAGVREVGWSQTGTERVARIVFLVGDAPPHDDYADAPSTEVTVSEAVRLGMTVNTIQCGNSPATKAAWQAVARGGEGQYFAIAQDGGVENIATPYDTRLSELGTKLGSTFLAYGGGGGAAGTSFRRDVAATQASHEMKVARNAPMQAVADRAVNKALNERAYAGDLLQSLENESVKLEAVKDEDLPDDLRKLSPEARRKETDRRLDERRRIRAEIVSLSKQRDAFLAASRKKQSSDTRGGFDTAVAVALKEQMARKGIK
;
A
#
# COMPACT_ATOMS: atom_id res chain seq x y z
N MET A 1 73.54 3.85 52.29
CA MET A 1 73.67 3.51 53.71
C MET A 1 72.42 3.92 54.43
N LYS A 2 71.93 3.04 55.29
CA LYS A 2 70.83 3.18 56.26
C LYS A 2 69.39 3.30 55.71
N ARG A 3 68.69 2.20 55.81
CA ARG A 3 67.25 1.96 55.78
C ARG A 3 66.62 2.55 57.03
N ALA A 4 65.48 3.17 56.89
CA ALA A 4 64.56 3.44 57.98
C ALA A 4 63.17 2.90 57.62
N THR A 5 62.82 1.85 58.35
CA THR A 5 61.50 1.23 58.38
C THR A 5 60.60 2.06 59.27
N LEU A 6 59.44 2.45 58.80
CA LEU A 6 58.39 3.08 59.59
C LEU A 6 57.17 2.13 59.64
N SER A 7 56.97 1.56 60.83
CA SER A 7 55.81 0.75 61.21
C SER A 7 54.67 1.71 61.53
N ILE A 8 53.52 1.52 60.92
CA ILE A 8 52.26 2.22 61.25
C ILE A 8 51.30 1.17 61.81
N THR A 9 50.96 1.30 63.08
CA THR A 9 49.98 0.52 63.78
C THR A 9 48.56 0.85 63.33
N VAL A 10 47.79 -0.17 62.98
CA VAL A 10 46.38 -0.03 62.67
C VAL A 10 45.57 -0.23 63.93
N ALA A 11 44.87 0.80 64.38
CA ALA A 11 43.86 0.72 65.42
C ALA A 11 42.51 0.33 64.81
N LEU A 12 41.97 -0.82 65.26
CA LEU A 12 40.62 -1.28 64.94
C LEU A 12 39.62 -0.46 65.79
N LEU A 13 38.79 0.33 65.13
CA LEU A 13 37.59 0.90 65.74
C LEU A 13 36.39 0.13 65.19
N THR A 14 35.78 -0.72 65.98
CA THR A 14 34.52 -1.37 65.74
C THR A 14 33.39 -0.39 65.99
N PHE A 15 32.72 0.03 64.93
CA PHE A 15 31.45 0.76 64.97
C PHE A 15 30.30 -0.20 64.67
N VAL A 16 29.50 -0.52 65.66
CA VAL A 16 28.21 -1.20 65.49
C VAL A 16 27.20 -0.20 65.09
N VAL A 17 26.75 -0.27 63.84
CA VAL A 17 25.60 0.51 63.35
C VAL A 17 24.46 -0.46 63.02
N GLY A 18 23.36 -0.25 63.71
CA GLY A 18 22.16 -1.04 63.60
C GLY A 18 21.57 -1.05 62.19
N VAL A 19 21.21 -2.24 61.75
CA VAL A 19 20.52 -2.48 60.50
C VAL A 19 19.04 -2.15 60.72
N SER A 20 18.61 -0.97 60.35
CA SER A 20 17.20 -0.70 60.05
C SER A 20 16.88 -1.22 58.64
N ALA A 21 16.10 -2.28 58.58
CA ALA A 21 15.60 -2.84 57.31
C ALA A 21 14.66 -1.84 56.65
N SER A 22 15.20 -1.01 55.77
CA SER A 22 14.41 -0.26 54.82
C SER A 22 14.09 -1.20 53.65
N THR A 23 12.86 -1.69 53.57
CA THR A 23 12.34 -2.38 52.41
C THR A 23 12.35 -1.41 51.20
N ALA A 24 13.45 -1.46 50.45
CA ALA A 24 13.49 -0.85 49.13
C ALA A 24 12.57 -1.64 48.21
N TRP A 25 11.41 -1.07 47.94
CA TRP A 25 10.55 -1.51 46.86
C TRP A 25 11.33 -1.33 45.56
N LEU A 26 11.83 -2.41 44.99
CA LEU A 26 12.27 -2.49 43.63
C LEU A 26 11.05 -2.27 42.72
N ILE A 27 10.80 -1.02 42.38
CA ILE A 27 9.89 -0.67 41.28
C ILE A 27 10.61 -1.14 40.01
N LYS A 28 10.31 -2.36 39.57
CA LYS A 28 10.60 -2.78 38.21
C LYS A 28 9.89 -1.79 37.30
N PRO A 29 10.59 -1.19 36.31
CA PRO A 29 9.88 -0.39 35.33
C PRO A 29 8.91 -1.32 34.64
N ARG A 30 7.63 -1.11 34.92
CA ARG A 30 6.53 -1.72 34.19
C ARG A 30 6.69 -1.20 32.76
N ARG A 31 7.22 -2.04 31.85
CA ARG A 31 7.07 -1.79 30.42
C ARG A 31 5.57 -1.62 30.23
N GLN A 32 5.11 -0.39 30.12
CA GLN A 32 3.84 -0.12 29.49
C GLN A 32 3.99 -0.66 28.08
N GLN A 33 3.50 -1.89 27.87
CA GLN A 33 2.99 -2.23 26.57
C GLN A 33 1.93 -1.16 26.30
N ILE A 34 2.31 -0.20 25.47
CA ILE A 34 1.34 0.58 24.74
C ILE A 34 0.65 -0.46 23.86
N LEU A 35 -0.38 -1.08 24.40
CA LEU A 35 -1.43 -1.63 23.56
C LEU A 35 -1.88 -0.41 22.74
N LEU A 36 -1.33 -0.29 21.54
CA LEU A 36 -2.02 0.36 20.47
C LEU A 36 -3.29 -0.45 20.31
N THR A 37 -4.30 -0.12 21.12
CA THR A 37 -5.67 -0.41 20.78
C THR A 37 -5.84 0.26 19.43
N GLN A 38 -5.68 -0.54 18.38
CA GLN A 38 -6.20 -0.16 17.09
C GLN A 38 -7.63 0.29 17.38
N PRO A 39 -8.03 1.50 16.97
CA PRO A 39 -9.41 1.84 17.02
C PRO A 39 -10.09 0.68 16.30
N THR A 40 -11.00 0.01 16.98
CA THR A 40 -11.93 -0.93 16.37
C THR A 40 -12.71 -0.08 15.38
N ASN A 41 -12.14 0.06 14.21
CA ASN A 41 -12.78 0.66 13.08
C ASN A 41 -13.88 -0.34 12.70
N LYS A 42 -15.00 -0.23 13.39
CA LYS A 42 -16.24 -0.74 12.90
C LYS A 42 -16.47 0.08 11.64
N GLU A 43 -15.91 -0.39 10.51
CA GLU A 43 -16.24 0.14 9.20
C GLU A 43 -17.76 0.01 9.06
N ILE A 44 -18.47 1.05 9.50
CA ILE A 44 -19.84 1.27 9.10
C ILE A 44 -19.71 1.73 7.65
N ARG A 45 -19.49 0.77 6.75
CA ARG A 45 -19.81 1.02 5.35
C ARG A 45 -21.28 1.41 5.34
N PRO A 46 -21.66 2.57 4.81
CA PRO A 46 -23.03 2.78 4.46
C PRO A 46 -23.42 1.57 3.61
N GLY A 47 -24.41 0.81 4.02
CA GLY A 47 -24.80 -0.44 3.38
C GLY A 47 -25.34 -0.17 1.99
N VAL A 48 -24.45 -0.02 1.04
CA VAL A 48 -24.72 -0.06 -0.39
C VAL A 48 -23.85 -1.19 -0.92
N THR A 49 -24.36 -2.38 -0.86
CA THR A 49 -24.00 -3.43 -1.80
C THR A 49 -24.50 -2.94 -3.16
N VAL A 50 -23.71 -2.14 -3.84
CA VAL A 50 -23.83 -2.08 -5.28
C VAL A 50 -23.39 -3.46 -5.74
N ASP A 51 -24.35 -4.24 -6.13
CA ASP A 51 -24.14 -5.48 -6.81
C ASP A 51 -23.30 -5.18 -8.06
N SER A 52 -21.98 -5.32 -7.93
CA SER A 52 -21.07 -5.31 -9.05
C SER A 52 -21.15 -6.68 -9.77
N ALA A 53 -22.35 -7.26 -9.81
CA ALA A 53 -22.65 -8.49 -10.49
C ALA A 53 -22.24 -8.35 -11.95
N GLY A 54 -21.04 -8.83 -12.26
CA GLY A 54 -20.47 -8.85 -13.60
C GLY A 54 -19.11 -8.19 -13.79
N LYS A 55 -18.67 -7.25 -12.97
CA LYS A 55 -17.30 -6.70 -13.10
C LYS A 55 -16.26 -7.68 -12.55
N PRO A 56 -15.21 -8.02 -13.32
CA PRO A 56 -14.12 -8.84 -12.80
C PRO A 56 -13.37 -8.10 -11.70
N THR A 57 -12.71 -8.86 -10.83
CA THR A 57 -11.89 -8.30 -9.77
C THR A 57 -10.44 -8.78 -9.91
N LEU A 58 -9.51 -7.86 -9.77
CA LEU A 58 -8.09 -8.14 -9.66
C LEU A 58 -7.64 -7.86 -8.23
N GLU A 59 -7.17 -8.89 -7.55
CA GLU A 59 -6.54 -8.81 -6.23
C GLU A 59 -5.05 -9.04 -6.39
N MET A 60 -4.25 -8.06 -6.00
CA MET A 60 -2.79 -8.11 -6.06
C MET A 60 -2.20 -7.92 -4.67
N VAL A 61 -1.26 -8.77 -4.30
CA VAL A 61 -0.48 -8.61 -3.07
C VAL A 61 1.00 -8.54 -3.42
N PHE A 62 1.63 -7.49 -2.96
CA PHE A 62 3.08 -7.34 -3.06
C PHE A 62 3.69 -7.68 -1.71
N VAL A 63 4.49 -8.74 -1.68
CA VAL A 63 5.32 -9.17 -0.56
C VAL A 63 6.71 -8.60 -0.82
N LEU A 64 7.01 -7.48 -0.16
CA LEU A 64 8.16 -6.62 -0.45
C LEU A 64 9.21 -6.74 0.64
N ASP A 65 10.40 -7.09 0.24
CA ASP A 65 11.59 -6.91 1.04
C ASP A 65 11.83 -5.42 1.32
N THR A 66 12.07 -5.11 2.58
CA THR A 66 12.32 -3.73 3.04
C THR A 66 13.62 -3.64 3.84
N THR A 67 14.53 -4.58 3.64
CA THR A 67 15.89 -4.51 4.18
C THR A 67 16.73 -3.44 3.49
N GLY A 68 17.90 -3.13 4.03
CA GLY A 68 18.73 -2.00 3.63
C GLY A 68 19.12 -2.00 2.15
N SER A 69 19.33 -3.19 1.56
CA SER A 69 19.68 -3.39 0.15
C SER A 69 18.59 -2.96 -0.83
N MET A 70 17.33 -2.86 -0.37
CA MET A 70 16.15 -2.67 -1.22
C MET A 70 15.75 -1.20 -1.44
N SER A 71 16.55 -0.23 -1.03
CA SER A 71 16.20 1.21 -1.08
C SER A 71 15.79 1.68 -2.48
N GLY A 72 16.51 1.30 -3.52
CA GLY A 72 16.22 1.67 -4.90
C GLY A 72 14.90 1.09 -5.42
N LEU A 73 14.63 -0.19 -5.10
CA LEU A 73 13.38 -0.83 -5.48
C LEU A 73 12.16 -0.18 -4.81
N ILE A 74 12.25 0.09 -3.51
CA ILE A 74 11.14 0.72 -2.77
C ILE A 74 10.79 2.07 -3.39
N GLU A 75 11.79 2.88 -3.74
CA GLU A 75 11.55 4.15 -4.44
C GLU A 75 10.97 3.92 -5.85
N GLY A 76 11.42 2.92 -6.59
CA GLY A 76 10.84 2.54 -7.86
C GLY A 76 9.37 2.10 -7.75
N ALA A 77 9.03 1.31 -6.74
CA ALA A 77 7.65 0.89 -6.48
C ALA A 77 6.75 2.09 -6.14
N LYS A 78 7.22 3.04 -5.33
CA LYS A 78 6.50 4.29 -5.02
C LYS A 78 6.22 5.13 -6.27
N GLN A 79 7.14 5.11 -7.24
CA GLN A 79 6.95 5.85 -8.48
C GLN A 79 5.95 5.19 -9.43
N ARG A 80 5.85 3.87 -9.44
CA ARG A 80 5.17 3.12 -10.49
C ARG A 80 3.85 2.48 -10.09
N ILE A 81 3.53 2.39 -8.80
CA ILE A 81 2.31 1.71 -8.34
C ILE A 81 1.03 2.23 -9.01
N TRP A 82 0.92 3.56 -9.16
CA TRP A 82 -0.22 4.18 -9.82
C TRP A 82 -0.26 3.88 -11.32
N GLY A 83 0.90 3.90 -11.98
CA GLY A 83 1.01 3.58 -13.42
C GLY A 83 0.55 2.16 -13.69
N ILE A 84 1.02 1.19 -12.90
CA ILE A 84 0.62 -0.23 -13.01
C ILE A 84 -0.91 -0.37 -12.89
N VAL A 85 -1.51 0.29 -11.91
CA VAL A 85 -2.97 0.24 -11.73
C VAL A 85 -3.69 0.92 -12.88
N ASN A 86 -3.19 2.05 -13.38
CA ASN A 86 -3.78 2.76 -14.51
C ASN A 86 -3.77 1.91 -15.78
N ASP A 87 -2.69 1.17 -16.04
CA ASP A 87 -2.62 0.25 -17.18
C ASP A 87 -3.72 -0.83 -17.09
N VAL A 88 -3.95 -1.37 -15.90
CA VAL A 88 -5.05 -2.32 -15.65
C VAL A 88 -6.42 -1.67 -15.84
N MET A 89 -6.62 -0.46 -15.31
CA MET A 89 -7.90 0.27 -15.41
C MET A 89 -8.24 0.69 -16.83
N GLN A 90 -7.27 0.76 -17.72
CA GLN A 90 -7.45 1.06 -19.14
C GLN A 90 -7.76 -0.18 -19.99
N THR A 91 -7.75 -1.38 -19.41
CA THR A 91 -8.19 -2.60 -20.11
C THR A 91 -9.70 -2.55 -20.45
N LEU A 92 -10.10 -3.35 -21.42
CA LEU A 92 -11.51 -3.41 -21.85
C LEU A 92 -12.45 -3.83 -20.71
N SER A 93 -11.98 -4.70 -19.83
CA SER A 93 -12.78 -5.25 -18.72
C SER A 93 -12.95 -4.28 -17.55
N ARG A 94 -12.08 -3.28 -17.41
CA ARG A 94 -12.04 -2.32 -16.30
C ARG A 94 -12.32 -2.98 -14.94
N PRO A 95 -11.47 -3.91 -14.50
CA PRO A 95 -11.73 -4.68 -13.29
C PRO A 95 -11.75 -3.80 -12.04
N ASN A 96 -12.42 -4.26 -11.00
CA ASN A 96 -12.20 -3.73 -9.67
C ASN A 96 -10.80 -4.15 -9.22
N VAL A 97 -10.00 -3.21 -8.73
CA VAL A 97 -8.63 -3.47 -8.28
C VAL A 97 -8.55 -3.36 -6.76
N ARG A 98 -8.00 -4.38 -6.11
CA ARG A 98 -7.65 -4.37 -4.69
C ARG A 98 -6.16 -4.71 -4.55
N ILE A 99 -5.46 -3.95 -3.72
CA ILE A 99 -4.03 -4.14 -3.48
C ILE A 99 -3.79 -4.34 -1.99
N GLY A 100 -2.98 -5.35 -1.67
CA GLY A 100 -2.42 -5.57 -0.34
C GLY A 100 -0.91 -5.47 -0.37
N LEU A 101 -0.31 -5.14 0.77
CA LEU A 101 1.14 -5.08 0.94
C LEU A 101 1.56 -5.92 2.14
N VAL A 102 2.66 -6.64 1.99
CA VAL A 102 3.37 -7.28 3.09
C VAL A 102 4.81 -6.82 3.00
N ALA A 103 5.20 -5.88 3.84
CA ALA A 103 6.62 -5.54 4.01
C ALA A 103 7.27 -6.58 4.92
N TYR A 104 8.48 -7.02 4.59
CA TYR A 104 9.22 -7.94 5.44
C TYR A 104 10.68 -7.57 5.59
N ARG A 105 11.28 -8.09 6.66
CA ARG A 105 12.70 -8.04 7.00
C ARG A 105 13.07 -9.36 7.69
N ASP A 106 14.30 -9.44 8.18
CA ASP A 106 14.70 -10.59 8.98
C ASP A 106 14.32 -10.44 10.47
N ARG A 107 14.54 -11.52 11.21
CA ARG A 107 14.40 -11.56 12.67
C ARG A 107 15.45 -10.63 13.29
N GLN A 108 15.09 -10.06 14.45
CA GLN A 108 15.88 -9.06 15.15
C GLN A 108 15.83 -7.65 14.55
N ASP A 109 15.26 -7.47 13.37
CA ASP A 109 14.91 -6.16 12.85
C ASP A 109 13.74 -5.51 13.59
N ALA A 110 13.39 -4.29 13.23
CA ALA A 110 12.28 -3.56 13.84
C ALA A 110 10.93 -4.29 13.69
N TYR A 111 10.79 -5.13 12.69
CA TYR A 111 9.67 -6.05 12.46
C TYR A 111 10.09 -7.17 11.51
N VAL A 112 9.40 -8.31 11.59
CA VAL A 112 9.52 -9.39 10.61
C VAL A 112 8.56 -9.16 9.45
N THR A 113 7.29 -8.86 9.75
CA THR A 113 6.27 -8.54 8.73
C THR A 113 5.40 -7.37 9.16
N GLN A 114 4.98 -6.57 8.18
CA GLN A 114 3.93 -5.55 8.32
C GLN A 114 2.92 -5.75 7.20
N VAL A 115 1.65 -5.96 7.56
CA VAL A 115 0.58 -6.31 6.63
C VAL A 115 -0.39 -5.15 6.45
N LEU A 116 -0.57 -4.69 5.21
CA LEU A 116 -1.72 -3.92 4.77
C LEU A 116 -2.69 -4.88 4.07
N PRO A 117 -3.87 -5.13 4.64
CA PRO A 117 -4.87 -5.97 4.00
C PRO A 117 -5.31 -5.43 2.64
N LEU A 118 -5.84 -6.32 1.79
CA LEU A 118 -6.39 -5.96 0.47
C LEU A 118 -7.43 -4.84 0.58
N THR A 119 -7.18 -3.76 -0.11
CA THR A 119 -8.04 -2.58 -0.14
C THR A 119 -8.18 -2.02 -1.56
N ASP A 120 -9.31 -1.41 -1.87
CA ASP A 120 -9.54 -0.62 -3.08
C ASP A 120 -9.16 0.87 -2.89
N ASP A 121 -8.81 1.25 -1.66
CA ASP A 121 -8.26 2.58 -1.35
C ASP A 121 -6.77 2.64 -1.73
N LEU A 122 -6.49 3.06 -2.96
CA LEU A 122 -5.12 3.16 -3.48
C LEU A 122 -4.32 4.28 -2.82
N ASP A 123 -4.96 5.30 -2.25
CA ASP A 123 -4.26 6.32 -1.46
C ASP A 123 -3.70 5.74 -0.17
N LYS A 124 -4.44 4.84 0.47
CA LYS A 124 -3.97 4.10 1.64
C LYS A 124 -2.79 3.20 1.28
N VAL A 125 -2.85 2.47 0.15
CA VAL A 125 -1.73 1.67 -0.36
C VAL A 125 -0.50 2.53 -0.55
N TYR A 126 -0.65 3.64 -1.27
CA TYR A 126 0.46 4.55 -1.56
C TYR A 126 1.02 5.19 -0.28
N SER A 127 0.16 5.63 0.63
CA SER A 127 0.57 6.19 1.91
C SER A 127 1.39 5.19 2.72
N THR A 128 1.00 3.91 2.72
CA THR A 128 1.75 2.84 3.39
C THR A 128 3.11 2.61 2.72
N LEU A 129 3.17 2.56 1.38
CA LEU A 129 4.43 2.48 0.66
C LEU A 129 5.37 3.64 0.99
N MET A 130 4.83 4.86 1.10
CA MET A 130 5.62 6.05 1.46
C MET A 130 6.24 5.96 2.86
N ASP A 131 5.64 5.18 3.76
CA ASP A 131 6.16 4.97 5.11
C ASP A 131 7.25 3.89 5.17
N TYR A 132 7.35 3.01 4.16
CA TYR A 132 8.40 2.00 4.12
C TYR A 132 9.79 2.63 3.97
N ARG A 133 10.72 2.14 4.78
CA ARG A 133 12.14 2.50 4.77
C ARG A 133 12.96 1.25 4.55
N ALA A 134 13.97 1.34 3.69
CA ALA A 134 14.96 0.29 3.53
C ALA A 134 15.93 0.36 4.72
N GLU A 135 15.75 -0.50 5.70
CA GLU A 135 16.53 -0.55 6.93
C GLU A 135 16.63 -1.97 7.45
N GLY A 136 17.65 -2.29 8.24
CA GLY A 136 17.86 -3.62 8.77
C GLY A 136 18.52 -4.55 7.75
N GLY A 137 18.37 -5.87 7.95
CA GLY A 137 19.10 -6.89 7.20
C GLY A 137 20.53 -7.05 7.76
N GLY A 138 20.73 -8.01 8.67
CA GLY A 138 22.04 -8.27 9.31
C GLY A 138 22.90 -9.24 8.52
N ASP A 139 22.29 -10.21 7.88
CA ASP A 139 22.87 -11.25 7.04
C ASP A 139 22.11 -11.36 5.70
N GLU A 140 22.56 -12.23 4.81
CA GLU A 140 22.01 -12.27 3.43
C GLU A 140 20.64 -12.94 3.33
N PRO A 141 20.35 -14.08 4.03
CA PRO A 141 19.00 -14.64 4.04
C PRO A 141 18.02 -13.76 4.83
N GLU A 142 16.74 -13.76 4.43
CA GLU A 142 15.67 -13.00 5.06
C GLU A 142 14.46 -13.89 5.41
N ASP A 143 13.54 -13.44 6.30
CA ASP A 143 12.38 -14.26 6.68
C ASP A 143 11.28 -14.26 5.61
N VAL A 144 11.66 -14.66 4.39
CA VAL A 144 10.77 -14.80 3.23
C VAL A 144 9.65 -15.80 3.49
N ARG A 145 9.91 -16.86 4.28
CA ARG A 145 8.93 -17.90 4.59
C ARG A 145 7.73 -17.32 5.34
N ARG A 146 8.00 -16.53 6.36
CA ARG A 146 6.97 -15.83 7.14
C ARG A 146 6.23 -14.81 6.29
N ALA A 147 6.96 -14.05 5.49
CA ALA A 147 6.41 -13.02 4.62
C ALA A 147 5.45 -13.59 3.56
N LEU A 148 5.85 -14.67 2.88
CA LEU A 148 5.02 -15.32 1.88
C LEU A 148 3.76 -15.94 2.52
N ALA A 149 3.91 -16.57 3.71
CA ALA A 149 2.77 -17.09 4.45
C ALA A 149 1.77 -15.99 4.84
N ALA A 150 2.26 -14.83 5.28
CA ALA A 150 1.41 -13.67 5.56
C ALA A 150 0.68 -13.17 4.29
N GLY A 151 1.38 -13.10 3.15
CA GLY A 151 0.79 -12.72 1.87
C GLY A 151 -0.33 -13.64 1.40
N VAL A 152 -0.22 -14.93 1.70
CA VAL A 152 -1.24 -15.93 1.33
C VAL A 152 -2.41 -15.95 2.32
N ARG A 153 -2.17 -15.75 3.62
CA ARG A 153 -3.16 -16.05 4.68
C ARG A 153 -3.74 -14.83 5.39
N GLU A 154 -3.00 -13.70 5.47
CA GLU A 154 -3.32 -12.61 6.40
C GLU A 154 -3.88 -11.35 5.72
N VAL A 155 -3.86 -11.27 4.40
CA VAL A 155 -4.24 -10.05 3.66
C VAL A 155 -5.75 -9.92 3.35
N GLY A 156 -6.57 -10.91 3.67
CA GLY A 156 -8.01 -10.85 3.48
C GLY A 156 -8.46 -11.00 2.02
N TRP A 157 -8.01 -12.05 1.34
CA TRP A 157 -8.46 -12.42 0.01
C TRP A 157 -9.97 -12.64 -0.06
N SER A 158 -10.57 -12.41 -1.22
CA SER A 158 -11.96 -12.80 -1.48
C SER A 158 -12.14 -14.30 -1.32
N GLN A 159 -13.36 -14.74 -0.98
CA GLN A 159 -13.66 -16.16 -0.85
C GLN A 159 -13.40 -16.90 -2.16
N THR A 160 -12.97 -18.18 -2.05
CA THR A 160 -12.82 -19.07 -3.20
C THR A 160 -14.19 -19.36 -3.82
N GLY A 161 -14.24 -19.53 -5.14
CA GLY A 161 -15.49 -19.77 -5.86
C GLY A 161 -16.19 -18.51 -6.37
N THR A 162 -15.68 -17.33 -6.11
CA THR A 162 -16.14 -16.09 -6.75
C THR A 162 -15.67 -16.09 -8.21
N GLU A 163 -16.60 -16.08 -9.13
CA GLU A 163 -16.29 -16.04 -10.56
C GLU A 163 -15.55 -14.75 -10.93
N ARG A 164 -14.59 -14.86 -11.87
CA ARG A 164 -13.85 -13.75 -12.45
C ARG A 164 -13.01 -12.92 -11.45
N VAL A 165 -12.42 -13.60 -10.45
CA VAL A 165 -11.41 -12.99 -9.56
C VAL A 165 -10.03 -13.52 -9.92
N ALA A 166 -9.10 -12.64 -10.31
CA ALA A 166 -7.69 -12.96 -10.43
C ALA A 166 -6.99 -12.62 -9.11
N ARG A 167 -6.33 -13.61 -8.49
CA ARG A 167 -5.55 -13.46 -7.24
C ARG A 167 -4.09 -13.64 -7.55
N ILE A 168 -3.30 -12.61 -7.38
CA ILE A 168 -1.91 -12.57 -7.83
C ILE A 168 -1.02 -12.09 -6.68
N VAL A 169 0.00 -12.87 -6.36
CA VAL A 169 1.05 -12.52 -5.40
C VAL A 169 2.32 -12.21 -6.16
N PHE A 170 2.98 -11.14 -5.80
CA PHE A 170 4.33 -10.79 -6.23
C PHE A 170 5.27 -10.82 -5.01
N LEU A 171 6.15 -11.82 -4.98
CA LEU A 171 7.24 -11.87 -4.01
C LEU A 171 8.44 -11.13 -4.60
N VAL A 172 8.90 -10.09 -3.91
CA VAL A 172 9.93 -9.16 -4.40
C VAL A 172 11.03 -9.03 -3.37
N GLY A 173 12.28 -9.29 -3.77
CA GLY A 173 13.43 -9.20 -2.87
C GLY A 173 14.73 -9.57 -3.57
N ASP A 174 15.84 -9.42 -2.86
CA ASP A 174 17.19 -9.68 -3.36
C ASP A 174 17.92 -10.82 -2.61
N ALA A 175 17.34 -11.31 -1.49
CA ALA A 175 17.93 -12.34 -0.63
C ALA A 175 17.12 -13.66 -0.63
N PRO A 176 17.77 -14.83 -0.47
CA PRO A 176 17.08 -16.12 -0.35
C PRO A 176 16.35 -16.24 0.99
N PRO A 177 15.41 -17.21 1.13
CA PRO A 177 14.78 -17.48 2.41
C PRO A 177 15.72 -18.11 3.43
N HIS A 178 15.53 -17.81 4.71
CA HIS A 178 16.06 -18.60 5.80
C HIS A 178 15.35 -19.98 5.87
N ASP A 179 16.06 -21.04 5.53
CA ASP A 179 15.50 -22.41 5.55
C ASP A 179 15.56 -23.05 6.95
N ASP A 180 16.36 -22.51 7.87
CA ASP A 180 16.51 -22.93 9.24
C ASP A 180 15.39 -22.41 10.19
N TYR A 181 14.56 -21.46 9.76
CA TYR A 181 13.44 -20.95 10.55
C TYR A 181 12.25 -21.92 10.53
N ALA A 182 12.19 -22.80 11.54
CA ALA A 182 11.20 -23.90 11.61
C ALA A 182 9.78 -23.48 12.00
N ASP A 183 9.56 -22.26 12.50
CA ASP A 183 8.27 -21.74 12.97
C ASP A 183 7.38 -21.14 11.85
N ALA A 184 7.90 -21.06 10.63
CA ALA A 184 7.13 -20.72 9.44
C ALA A 184 7.12 -21.92 8.47
N PRO A 185 6.02 -22.13 7.72
CA PRO A 185 5.97 -23.18 6.70
C PRO A 185 7.01 -22.93 5.61
N SER A 186 7.53 -23.99 4.99
CA SER A 186 8.43 -23.81 3.86
C SER A 186 7.76 -23.05 2.70
N THR A 187 8.57 -22.48 1.82
CA THR A 187 8.05 -21.79 0.64
C THR A 187 7.22 -22.72 -0.24
N GLU A 188 7.62 -23.98 -0.41
CA GLU A 188 6.88 -24.98 -1.20
C GLU A 188 5.50 -25.27 -0.60
N VAL A 189 5.40 -25.41 0.72
CA VAL A 189 4.11 -25.64 1.41
C VAL A 189 3.20 -24.43 1.19
N THR A 190 3.71 -23.23 1.37
CA THR A 190 2.93 -22.00 1.22
C THR A 190 2.48 -21.78 -0.22
N VAL A 191 3.35 -22.02 -1.18
CA VAL A 191 3.03 -21.89 -2.61
C VAL A 191 1.99 -22.92 -3.05
N SER A 192 2.11 -24.16 -2.60
CA SER A 192 1.11 -25.21 -2.87
C SER A 192 -0.26 -24.85 -2.29
N GLU A 193 -0.29 -24.23 -1.12
CA GLU A 193 -1.52 -23.69 -0.54
C GLU A 193 -2.11 -22.55 -1.38
N ALA A 194 -1.28 -21.59 -1.82
CA ALA A 194 -1.70 -20.49 -2.67
C ALA A 194 -2.36 -20.97 -3.97
N VAL A 195 -1.73 -21.92 -4.67
CA VAL A 195 -2.28 -22.51 -5.90
C VAL A 195 -3.61 -23.21 -5.64
N ARG A 196 -3.71 -24.00 -4.56
CA ARG A 196 -4.99 -24.65 -4.18
C ARG A 196 -6.10 -23.64 -3.91
N LEU A 197 -5.78 -22.45 -3.43
CA LEU A 197 -6.70 -21.33 -3.22
C LEU A 197 -6.94 -20.50 -4.50
N GLY A 198 -6.41 -20.93 -5.64
CA GLY A 198 -6.58 -20.29 -6.95
C GLY A 198 -5.78 -19.01 -7.13
N MET A 199 -4.70 -18.85 -6.35
CA MET A 199 -3.72 -17.76 -6.48
C MET A 199 -2.61 -18.14 -7.45
N THR A 200 -1.98 -17.15 -8.04
CA THR A 200 -0.72 -17.27 -8.79
C THR A 200 0.37 -16.52 -8.06
N VAL A 201 1.55 -17.13 -7.91
CA VAL A 201 2.68 -16.52 -7.20
C VAL A 201 3.81 -16.22 -8.19
N ASN A 202 4.05 -14.96 -8.45
CA ASN A 202 5.18 -14.47 -9.24
C ASN A 202 6.33 -14.08 -8.32
N THR A 203 7.54 -14.12 -8.85
CA THR A 203 8.72 -13.63 -8.13
C THR A 203 9.48 -12.62 -8.95
N ILE A 204 9.94 -11.56 -8.30
CA ILE A 204 10.77 -10.50 -8.88
C ILE A 204 12.05 -10.41 -8.06
N GLN A 205 13.11 -10.93 -8.61
CA GLN A 205 14.45 -10.83 -8.03
C GLN A 205 15.07 -9.47 -8.36
N CYS A 206 15.53 -8.76 -7.35
CA CYS A 206 16.36 -7.58 -7.50
C CYS A 206 17.84 -8.00 -7.45
N GLY A 207 18.65 -7.45 -8.36
CA GLY A 207 20.05 -7.83 -8.46
C GLY A 207 20.28 -9.20 -9.12
N ASN A 208 21.39 -9.87 -8.75
CA ASN A 208 21.87 -11.03 -9.48
C ASN A 208 22.39 -12.19 -8.61
N SER A 209 22.01 -12.26 -7.32
CA SER A 209 22.39 -13.36 -6.41
C SER A 209 21.94 -14.71 -6.99
N PRO A 210 22.86 -15.70 -7.16
CA PRO A 210 22.50 -17.02 -7.66
C PRO A 210 21.64 -17.82 -6.70
N ALA A 211 21.83 -17.64 -5.37
CA ALA A 211 21.05 -18.30 -4.34
C ALA A 211 19.59 -17.82 -4.38
N THR A 212 19.39 -16.51 -4.42
CA THR A 212 18.08 -15.88 -4.57
C THR A 212 17.41 -16.33 -5.87
N LYS A 213 18.15 -16.37 -6.98
CA LYS A 213 17.63 -16.85 -8.27
C LYS A 213 17.05 -18.25 -8.18
N ALA A 214 17.79 -19.18 -7.57
CA ALA A 214 17.35 -20.57 -7.44
C ALA A 214 16.06 -20.67 -6.62
N ALA A 215 15.99 -19.99 -5.47
CA ALA A 215 14.83 -19.95 -4.59
C ALA A 215 13.62 -19.31 -5.29
N TRP A 216 13.78 -18.13 -5.90
CA TRP A 216 12.70 -17.41 -6.59
C TRP A 216 12.15 -18.19 -7.79
N GLN A 217 13.00 -18.85 -8.56
CA GLN A 217 12.55 -19.71 -9.65
C GLN A 217 11.78 -20.93 -9.14
N ALA A 218 12.14 -21.51 -8.00
CA ALA A 218 11.39 -22.60 -7.39
C ALA A 218 10.00 -22.13 -6.94
N VAL A 219 9.92 -20.99 -6.25
CA VAL A 219 8.66 -20.37 -5.82
C VAL A 219 7.75 -20.04 -7.00
N ALA A 220 8.27 -19.40 -8.05
CA ALA A 220 7.47 -19.03 -9.21
C ALA A 220 6.93 -20.27 -9.94
N ARG A 221 7.74 -21.32 -10.13
CA ARG A 221 7.30 -22.59 -10.75
C ARG A 221 6.22 -23.27 -9.93
N GLY A 222 6.43 -23.39 -8.62
CA GLY A 222 5.43 -23.99 -7.72
C GLY A 222 4.14 -23.19 -7.65
N GLY A 223 4.21 -21.86 -7.82
CA GLY A 223 3.11 -20.90 -7.77
C GLY A 223 2.39 -20.67 -9.09
N GLU A 224 2.64 -21.47 -10.14
CA GLU A 224 2.07 -21.29 -11.48
C GLU A 224 2.31 -19.88 -12.07
N GLY A 225 3.33 -19.18 -11.56
CA GLY A 225 3.68 -17.82 -11.90
C GLY A 225 4.93 -17.72 -12.76
N GLN A 226 5.46 -16.50 -12.83
CA GLN A 226 6.63 -16.16 -13.60
C GLN A 226 7.74 -15.61 -12.69
N TYR A 227 9.00 -15.90 -13.05
CA TYR A 227 10.18 -15.34 -12.44
C TYR A 227 10.71 -14.21 -13.30
N PHE A 228 11.00 -13.07 -12.68
CA PHE A 228 11.64 -11.91 -13.30
C PHE A 228 12.92 -11.55 -12.54
N ALA A 229 13.92 -11.09 -13.28
CA ALA A 229 15.14 -10.51 -12.72
C ALA A 229 15.25 -9.06 -13.20
N ILE A 230 15.38 -8.14 -12.25
CA ILE A 230 15.50 -6.70 -12.48
C ILE A 230 16.78 -6.16 -11.85
N ALA A 231 17.17 -4.95 -12.22
CA ALA A 231 18.30 -4.29 -11.58
C ALA A 231 18.04 -4.05 -10.09
N GLN A 232 19.11 -3.94 -9.28
CA GLN A 232 19.00 -3.74 -7.82
C GLN A 232 18.24 -2.48 -7.44
N ASP A 233 18.27 -1.45 -8.26
CA ASP A 233 17.55 -0.19 -8.10
C ASP A 233 16.10 -0.24 -8.63
N GLY A 234 15.62 -1.42 -9.02
CA GLY A 234 14.29 -1.62 -9.58
C GLY A 234 14.19 -1.36 -11.08
N GLY A 235 15.23 -0.83 -11.72
CA GLY A 235 15.28 -0.57 -13.16
C GLY A 235 14.17 0.36 -13.66
N VAL A 236 13.63 1.22 -12.79
CA VAL A 236 12.54 2.14 -13.15
C VAL A 236 13.10 3.37 -13.83
N GLU A 237 12.76 3.52 -15.09
CA GLU A 237 13.17 4.68 -15.88
C GLU A 237 12.24 5.87 -15.62
N ASN A 238 12.83 7.00 -15.20
CA ASN A 238 12.09 8.20 -14.85
C ASN A 238 12.08 9.20 -16.03
N ILE A 239 11.08 9.13 -16.89
CA ILE A 239 10.93 10.02 -18.05
C ILE A 239 9.96 11.15 -17.70
N ALA A 240 10.50 12.35 -17.45
CA ALA A 240 9.67 13.53 -17.23
C ALA A 240 8.92 13.90 -18.51
N THR A 241 7.64 14.27 -18.37
CA THR A 241 6.80 14.66 -19.50
C THR A 241 6.30 16.10 -19.38
N PRO A 242 6.01 16.78 -20.49
CA PRO A 242 5.45 18.12 -20.45
C PRO A 242 4.02 18.19 -19.88
N TYR A 243 3.40 17.06 -19.62
CA TYR A 243 2.03 16.92 -19.11
C TYR A 243 1.96 16.76 -17.59
N ASP A 244 3.04 16.35 -16.92
CA ASP A 244 3.03 15.94 -15.52
C ASP A 244 2.57 17.06 -14.59
N THR A 245 3.05 18.28 -14.80
CA THR A 245 2.66 19.45 -13.99
C THR A 245 1.16 19.73 -14.09
N ARG A 246 0.62 19.74 -15.32
CA ARG A 246 -0.80 20.00 -15.52
C ARG A 246 -1.68 18.90 -14.95
N LEU A 247 -1.29 17.64 -15.08
CA LEU A 247 -1.98 16.50 -14.47
C LEU A 247 -1.99 16.61 -12.94
N SER A 248 -0.85 17.00 -12.33
CA SER A 248 -0.77 17.23 -10.89
C SER A 248 -1.72 18.33 -10.41
N GLU A 249 -1.77 19.46 -11.10
CA GLU A 249 -2.71 20.56 -10.79
C GLU A 249 -4.17 20.10 -10.87
N LEU A 250 -4.52 19.37 -11.94
CA LEU A 250 -5.86 18.84 -12.12
C LEU A 250 -6.21 17.79 -11.08
N GLY A 251 -5.24 16.95 -10.68
CA GLY A 251 -5.40 16.00 -9.59
C GLY A 251 -5.74 16.68 -8.27
N THR A 252 -5.04 17.78 -7.95
CA THR A 252 -5.34 18.61 -6.77
C THR A 252 -6.74 19.23 -6.85
N LYS A 253 -7.12 19.76 -8.02
CA LYS A 253 -8.47 20.28 -8.24
C LYS A 253 -9.54 19.20 -8.12
N LEU A 254 -9.29 18.00 -8.64
CA LEU A 254 -10.20 16.87 -8.49
C LEU A 254 -10.36 16.49 -7.01
N GLY A 255 -9.27 16.41 -6.26
CA GLY A 255 -9.29 16.16 -4.82
C GLY A 255 -10.09 17.21 -4.04
N SER A 256 -10.01 18.49 -4.41
CA SER A 256 -10.78 19.57 -3.77
C SER A 256 -12.29 19.49 -4.00
N THR A 257 -12.76 18.67 -4.96
CA THR A 257 -14.18 18.41 -5.16
C THR A 257 -14.76 17.37 -4.20
N PHE A 258 -13.92 16.73 -3.35
CA PHE A 258 -14.35 15.74 -2.38
C PHE A 258 -15.38 16.30 -1.40
N LEU A 259 -16.47 15.57 -1.19
CA LEU A 259 -17.60 16.01 -0.40
C LEU A 259 -18.04 14.90 0.56
N ALA A 260 -17.48 14.92 1.79
CA ALA A 260 -17.78 13.92 2.80
C ALA A 260 -19.26 13.90 3.18
N TYR A 261 -19.90 12.71 3.22
CA TYR A 261 -21.29 12.52 3.58
C TYR A 261 -21.49 11.27 4.44
N GLY A 262 -22.66 11.13 5.07
CA GLY A 262 -23.00 10.01 5.95
C GLY A 262 -22.69 10.28 7.42
N GLY A 263 -22.76 9.22 8.25
CA GLY A 263 -22.47 9.27 9.68
C GLY A 263 -23.65 9.74 10.55
N GLY A 264 -24.82 10.02 9.96
CA GLY A 264 -26.01 10.44 10.69
C GLY A 264 -25.96 11.87 11.23
N GLY A 265 -26.87 12.18 12.14
CA GLY A 265 -27.07 13.51 12.71
C GLY A 265 -26.21 13.82 13.94
N GLY A 266 -26.34 15.06 14.41
CA GLY A 266 -25.73 15.55 15.65
C GLY A 266 -24.21 15.68 15.60
N ALA A 267 -23.60 15.74 16.78
CA ALA A 267 -22.15 15.92 16.93
C ALA A 267 -21.34 14.72 16.36
N ALA A 268 -21.86 13.49 16.52
CA ALA A 268 -21.19 12.28 16.04
C ALA A 268 -21.11 12.26 14.51
N GLY A 269 -22.20 12.55 13.79
CA GLY A 269 -22.20 12.60 12.33
C GLY A 269 -21.32 13.73 11.78
N THR A 270 -21.33 14.88 12.44
CA THR A 270 -20.44 16.00 12.08
C THR A 270 -18.97 15.63 12.28
N SER A 271 -18.62 14.94 13.39
CA SER A 271 -17.26 14.43 13.61
C SER A 271 -16.87 13.42 12.55
N PHE A 272 -17.72 12.44 12.26
CA PHE A 272 -17.49 11.46 11.21
C PHE A 272 -17.12 12.11 9.87
N ARG A 273 -17.97 13.04 9.36
CA ARG A 273 -17.69 13.73 8.09
C ARG A 273 -16.41 14.54 8.11
N ARG A 274 -16.11 15.19 9.25
CA ARG A 274 -14.85 15.90 9.43
C ARG A 274 -13.64 14.97 9.36
N ASP A 275 -13.72 13.82 10.03
CA ASP A 275 -12.63 12.85 10.08
C ASP A 275 -12.38 12.22 8.69
N VAL A 276 -13.44 11.90 7.95
CA VAL A 276 -13.35 11.43 6.56
C VAL A 276 -12.70 12.48 5.66
N ALA A 277 -13.14 13.74 5.74
CA ALA A 277 -12.57 14.84 4.97
C ALA A 277 -11.10 15.11 5.36
N ALA A 278 -10.77 15.05 6.65
CA ALA A 278 -9.41 15.24 7.15
C ALA A 278 -8.47 14.12 6.69
N THR A 279 -8.94 12.87 6.69
CA THR A 279 -8.19 11.73 6.18
C THR A 279 -7.87 11.90 4.69
N GLN A 280 -8.87 12.26 3.88
CA GLN A 280 -8.66 12.53 2.46
C GLN A 280 -7.67 13.70 2.24
N ALA A 281 -7.84 14.81 2.95
CA ALA A 281 -6.93 15.94 2.86
C ALA A 281 -5.48 15.58 3.29
N SER A 282 -5.32 14.72 4.28
CA SER A 282 -4.01 14.22 4.72
C SER A 282 -3.33 13.40 3.62
N HIS A 283 -4.07 12.50 2.94
CA HIS A 283 -3.54 11.75 1.80
C HIS A 283 -3.10 12.68 0.65
N GLU A 284 -3.93 13.67 0.30
CA GLU A 284 -3.58 14.67 -0.72
C GLU A 284 -2.28 15.42 -0.37
N MET A 285 -2.17 15.91 0.86
CA MET A 285 -0.98 16.62 1.32
C MET A 285 0.26 15.73 1.36
N LYS A 286 0.14 14.50 1.82
CA LYS A 286 1.26 13.55 1.91
C LYS A 286 1.83 13.25 0.51
N VAL A 287 0.95 13.01 -0.45
CA VAL A 287 1.34 12.77 -1.85
C VAL A 287 1.98 14.02 -2.45
N ALA A 288 1.34 15.17 -2.33
CA ALA A 288 1.85 16.43 -2.90
C ALA A 288 3.25 16.83 -2.37
N ARG A 289 3.57 16.47 -1.11
CA ARG A 289 4.85 16.82 -0.49
C ARG A 289 5.98 15.83 -0.80
N ASN A 290 5.65 14.56 -0.90
CA ASN A 290 6.64 13.49 -0.83
C ASN A 290 6.77 12.68 -2.12
N ALA A 291 5.77 12.75 -3.01
CA ALA A 291 5.77 11.95 -4.22
C ALA A 291 6.54 12.63 -5.37
N PRO A 292 7.26 11.87 -6.19
CA PRO A 292 7.77 12.36 -7.45
C PRO A 292 6.64 12.87 -8.36
N MET A 293 6.91 13.91 -9.16
CA MET A 293 5.90 14.56 -10.01
C MET A 293 5.17 13.56 -10.92
N GLN A 294 5.86 12.55 -11.42
CA GLN A 294 5.27 11.49 -12.25
C GLN A 294 4.25 10.65 -11.48
N ALA A 295 4.57 10.26 -10.23
CA ALA A 295 3.64 9.52 -9.39
C ALA A 295 2.40 10.36 -9.04
N VAL A 296 2.57 11.67 -8.86
CA VAL A 296 1.43 12.59 -8.67
C VAL A 296 0.56 12.66 -9.92
N ALA A 297 1.17 12.73 -11.10
CA ALA A 297 0.46 12.70 -12.38
C ALA A 297 -0.28 11.36 -12.59
N ASP A 298 0.36 10.23 -12.33
CA ASP A 298 -0.25 8.90 -12.41
C ASP A 298 -1.42 8.76 -11.42
N ARG A 299 -1.29 9.30 -10.20
CA ARG A 299 -2.38 9.35 -9.23
C ARG A 299 -3.56 10.18 -9.73
N ALA A 300 -3.31 11.32 -10.35
CA ALA A 300 -4.38 12.13 -10.93
C ALA A 300 -5.17 11.34 -11.98
N VAL A 301 -4.47 10.62 -12.85
CA VAL A 301 -5.09 9.72 -13.85
C VAL A 301 -5.91 8.62 -13.16
N ASN A 302 -5.35 7.98 -12.13
CA ASN A 302 -6.08 6.98 -11.36
C ASN A 302 -7.36 7.52 -10.74
N LYS A 303 -7.30 8.68 -10.09
CA LYS A 303 -8.47 9.35 -9.49
C LYS A 303 -9.53 9.71 -10.52
N ALA A 304 -9.15 9.96 -11.76
CA ALA A 304 -10.09 10.24 -12.85
C ALA A 304 -10.72 8.96 -13.43
N LEU A 305 -10.00 7.84 -13.48
CA LEU A 305 -10.45 6.57 -14.06
C LEU A 305 -11.20 5.68 -13.06
N ASN A 306 -10.82 5.73 -11.78
CA ASN A 306 -11.30 4.83 -10.76
C ASN A 306 -12.63 5.32 -10.17
N GLU A 307 -13.69 4.56 -10.42
CA GLU A 307 -15.03 4.82 -9.89
C GLU A 307 -15.14 4.69 -8.36
N ARG A 308 -14.10 4.17 -7.70
CA ARG A 308 -14.01 3.98 -6.24
C ARG A 308 -12.88 4.80 -5.60
N ALA A 309 -12.37 5.79 -6.34
CA ALA A 309 -11.22 6.57 -5.90
C ALA A 309 -11.44 7.37 -4.61
N TYR A 310 -12.69 7.66 -4.27
CA TYR A 310 -13.05 8.49 -3.13
C TYR A 310 -14.12 7.82 -2.27
N ALA A 311 -13.69 7.06 -1.27
CA ALA A 311 -14.61 6.46 -0.30
C ALA A 311 -15.28 7.55 0.57
N GLY A 312 -16.59 7.44 0.79
CA GLY A 312 -17.34 8.42 1.59
C GLY A 312 -17.58 9.78 0.92
N ASP A 313 -17.40 9.85 -0.40
CA ASP A 313 -17.65 11.06 -1.19
C ASP A 313 -19.04 11.02 -1.85
N LEU A 314 -19.84 12.03 -1.56
CA LEU A 314 -21.20 12.16 -2.10
C LEU A 314 -21.21 12.25 -3.63
N LEU A 315 -20.32 13.09 -4.22
CA LEU A 315 -20.30 13.27 -5.66
C LEU A 315 -19.90 11.99 -6.40
N GLN A 316 -18.94 11.22 -5.84
CA GLN A 316 -18.58 9.91 -6.39
C GLN A 316 -19.74 8.93 -6.35
N SER A 317 -20.47 8.91 -5.23
CA SER A 317 -21.61 8.03 -5.05
C SER A 317 -22.77 8.36 -5.98
N LEU A 318 -22.97 9.64 -6.28
CA LEU A 318 -23.97 10.11 -7.26
C LEU A 318 -23.54 9.78 -8.69
N GLU A 319 -22.27 9.97 -9.04
CA GLU A 319 -21.72 9.61 -10.37
C GLU A 319 -21.83 8.12 -10.68
N ASN A 320 -21.61 7.29 -9.65
CA ASN A 320 -21.72 5.83 -9.76
C ASN A 320 -23.16 5.32 -9.65
N GLU A 321 -24.14 6.21 -9.50
CA GLU A 321 -25.54 5.89 -9.29
C GLU A 321 -25.79 4.97 -8.07
N SER A 322 -24.81 4.89 -7.15
CA SER A 322 -24.92 4.10 -5.94
C SER A 322 -25.83 4.74 -4.90
N VAL A 323 -26.04 6.05 -5.01
CA VAL A 323 -26.93 6.85 -4.17
C VAL A 323 -27.67 7.85 -5.06
N LYS A 324 -28.95 8.10 -4.75
CA LYS A 324 -29.72 9.22 -5.32
C LYS A 324 -29.75 10.35 -4.31
N LEU A 325 -29.58 11.61 -4.76
CA LEU A 325 -29.51 12.75 -3.85
C LEU A 325 -30.75 12.86 -2.96
N GLU A 326 -31.93 12.57 -3.51
CA GLU A 326 -33.22 12.60 -2.82
C GLU A 326 -33.37 11.51 -1.76
N ALA A 327 -32.57 10.43 -1.85
CA ALA A 327 -32.57 9.33 -0.89
C ALA A 327 -31.57 9.56 0.27
N VAL A 328 -30.69 10.57 0.15
CA VAL A 328 -29.77 10.92 1.23
C VAL A 328 -30.53 11.68 2.31
N LYS A 329 -30.50 11.17 3.53
CA LYS A 329 -31.13 11.86 4.66
C LYS A 329 -30.45 13.19 4.91
N ASP A 330 -31.21 14.20 5.33
CA ASP A 330 -30.67 15.53 5.63
C ASP A 330 -29.52 15.47 6.66
N GLU A 331 -29.60 14.58 7.63
CA GLU A 331 -28.58 14.37 8.66
C GLU A 331 -27.24 13.82 8.10
N ASP A 332 -27.28 13.11 6.98
CA ASP A 332 -26.11 12.53 6.30
C ASP A 332 -25.48 13.48 5.28
N LEU A 333 -26.16 14.56 4.93
CA LEU A 333 -25.65 15.54 3.98
C LEU A 333 -24.48 16.34 4.53
N PRO A 334 -23.56 16.77 3.66
CA PRO A 334 -22.57 17.79 3.98
C PRO A 334 -23.23 19.07 4.53
N ASP A 335 -22.57 19.72 5.48
CA ASP A 335 -23.14 20.85 6.21
C ASP A 335 -23.54 22.04 5.33
N ASP A 336 -22.82 22.25 4.22
CA ASP A 336 -23.11 23.29 3.24
C ASP A 336 -24.35 22.97 2.39
N LEU A 337 -24.52 21.71 1.99
CA LEU A 337 -25.72 21.28 1.24
C LEU A 337 -26.96 21.16 2.12
N ARG A 338 -26.80 20.81 3.41
CA ARG A 338 -27.91 20.69 4.37
C ARG A 338 -28.65 22.00 4.58
N LYS A 339 -27.95 23.13 4.49
CA LYS A 339 -28.51 24.47 4.69
C LYS A 339 -29.34 24.97 3.50
N LEU A 340 -29.27 24.28 2.37
CA LEU A 340 -29.96 24.69 1.13
C LEU A 340 -31.37 24.08 1.06
N SER A 341 -32.27 24.79 0.38
CA SER A 341 -33.54 24.19 -0.04
C SER A 341 -33.30 23.00 -0.98
N PRO A 342 -34.24 22.06 -1.11
CA PRO A 342 -34.07 20.91 -2.01
C PRO A 342 -33.71 21.30 -3.45
N GLU A 343 -34.31 22.33 -3.99
CA GLU A 343 -34.03 22.85 -5.34
C GLU A 343 -32.63 23.46 -5.45
N ALA A 344 -32.25 24.31 -4.49
CA ALA A 344 -30.92 24.92 -4.45
C ALA A 344 -29.83 23.86 -4.23
N ARG A 345 -30.10 22.84 -3.39
CA ARG A 345 -29.22 21.70 -3.15
C ARG A 345 -28.96 20.92 -4.44
N ARG A 346 -30.01 20.60 -5.18
CA ARG A 346 -29.90 19.90 -6.47
C ARG A 346 -29.07 20.71 -7.46
N LYS A 347 -29.40 21.98 -7.64
CA LYS A 347 -28.65 22.88 -8.54
C LYS A 347 -27.17 22.97 -8.19
N GLU A 348 -26.82 23.08 -6.90
CA GLU A 348 -25.44 23.16 -6.44
C GLU A 348 -24.72 21.81 -6.63
N THR A 349 -25.38 20.70 -6.37
CA THR A 349 -24.82 19.36 -6.59
C THR A 349 -24.56 19.12 -8.08
N ASP A 350 -25.49 19.45 -8.96
CA ASP A 350 -25.32 19.32 -10.41
C ASP A 350 -24.15 20.17 -10.91
N ARG A 351 -24.02 21.41 -10.42
CA ARG A 351 -22.89 22.29 -10.75
C ARG A 351 -21.54 21.66 -10.37
N ARG A 352 -21.45 21.07 -9.15
CA ARG A 352 -20.23 20.41 -8.67
C ARG A 352 -19.93 19.12 -9.47
N LEU A 353 -20.94 18.37 -9.84
CA LEU A 353 -20.79 17.18 -10.68
C LEU A 353 -20.26 17.56 -12.06
N ASP A 354 -20.80 18.61 -12.68
CA ASP A 354 -20.34 19.09 -13.99
C ASP A 354 -18.89 19.59 -13.94
N GLU A 355 -18.51 20.30 -12.88
CA GLU A 355 -17.13 20.72 -12.68
C GLU A 355 -16.19 19.50 -12.55
N ARG A 356 -16.55 18.50 -11.75
CA ARG A 356 -15.79 17.27 -11.59
C ARG A 356 -15.64 16.51 -12.90
N ARG A 357 -16.71 16.37 -13.66
CA ARG A 357 -16.69 15.71 -14.99
C ARG A 357 -15.75 16.41 -15.98
N ARG A 358 -15.74 17.74 -15.99
CA ARG A 358 -14.80 18.52 -16.83
C ARG A 358 -13.36 18.25 -16.44
N ILE A 359 -13.04 18.29 -15.15
CA ILE A 359 -11.69 18.00 -14.64
C ILE A 359 -11.27 16.58 -15.03
N ARG A 360 -12.12 15.58 -14.81
CA ARG A 360 -11.84 14.19 -15.20
C ARG A 360 -11.60 14.02 -16.70
N ALA A 361 -12.42 14.64 -17.52
CA ALA A 361 -12.27 14.59 -18.98
C ALA A 361 -10.94 15.20 -19.45
N GLU A 362 -10.52 16.33 -18.85
CA GLU A 362 -9.23 16.95 -19.13
C GLU A 362 -8.06 16.04 -18.71
N ILE A 363 -8.11 15.43 -17.51
CA ILE A 363 -7.10 14.48 -17.05
C ILE A 363 -6.98 13.29 -18.03
N VAL A 364 -8.09 12.68 -18.42
CA VAL A 364 -8.10 11.54 -19.36
C VAL A 364 -7.54 11.93 -20.73
N SER A 365 -7.83 13.13 -21.20
CA SER A 365 -7.28 13.63 -22.47
C SER A 365 -5.76 13.82 -22.40
N LEU A 366 -5.27 14.43 -21.33
CA LEU A 366 -3.83 14.64 -21.10
C LEU A 366 -3.09 13.31 -20.85
N SER A 367 -3.71 12.35 -20.18
CA SER A 367 -3.13 11.02 -19.99
C SER A 367 -2.80 10.34 -21.32
N LYS A 368 -3.72 10.36 -22.29
CA LYS A 368 -3.48 9.79 -23.62
C LYS A 368 -2.29 10.44 -24.34
N GLN A 369 -2.16 11.78 -24.22
CA GLN A 369 -1.03 12.51 -24.81
C GLN A 369 0.28 12.15 -24.11
N ARG A 370 0.25 12.02 -22.78
CA ARG A 370 1.38 11.60 -21.96
C ARG A 370 1.84 10.18 -22.32
N ASP A 371 0.91 9.24 -22.46
CA ASP A 371 1.21 7.85 -22.83
C ASP A 371 1.86 7.77 -24.23
N ALA A 372 1.36 8.54 -25.19
CA ALA A 372 1.96 8.65 -26.52
C ALA A 372 3.39 9.23 -26.46
N PHE A 373 3.63 10.25 -25.64
CA PHE A 373 4.95 10.83 -25.43
C PHE A 373 5.91 9.83 -24.81
N LEU A 374 5.48 9.11 -23.74
CA LEU A 374 6.29 8.08 -23.08
C LEU A 374 6.65 6.94 -24.04
N ALA A 375 5.68 6.47 -24.83
CA ALA A 375 5.92 5.44 -25.84
C ALA A 375 6.94 5.88 -26.91
N ALA A 376 6.85 7.13 -27.38
CA ALA A 376 7.80 7.68 -28.34
C ALA A 376 9.22 7.86 -27.74
N SER A 377 9.30 8.29 -26.48
CA SER A 377 10.57 8.46 -25.76
C SER A 377 11.28 7.12 -25.54
N ARG A 378 10.55 6.09 -25.08
CA ARG A 378 11.09 4.73 -24.91
C ARG A 378 11.62 4.14 -26.21
N LYS A 379 10.95 4.35 -27.36
CA LYS A 379 11.43 3.92 -28.68
C LYS A 379 12.76 4.57 -29.09
N LYS A 380 13.04 5.78 -28.64
CA LYS A 380 14.29 6.49 -28.95
C LYS A 380 15.45 6.00 -28.06
N GLN A 381 15.15 5.52 -26.87
CA GLN A 381 16.14 5.05 -25.89
C GLN A 381 16.46 3.56 -26.02
N SER A 382 15.76 2.81 -26.89
CA SER A 382 15.90 1.36 -27.01
C SER A 382 17.31 0.94 -27.47
N SER A 383 18.16 0.63 -26.50
CA SER A 383 19.21 -0.38 -26.62
C SER A 383 19.48 -0.94 -25.21
N ASP A 384 19.09 -2.19 -25.00
CA ASP A 384 19.58 -3.04 -23.90
C ASP A 384 19.04 -2.79 -22.48
N THR A 385 17.73 -2.55 -22.32
CA THR A 385 17.15 -2.53 -20.97
C THR A 385 16.45 -3.84 -20.67
N ARG A 386 17.03 -4.62 -19.75
CA ARG A 386 16.27 -5.60 -18.97
C ARG A 386 15.06 -4.84 -18.40
N GLY A 387 13.85 -5.37 -18.62
CA GLY A 387 12.65 -4.69 -18.16
C GLY A 387 12.72 -4.35 -16.67
N GLY A 388 12.23 -3.18 -16.30
CA GLY A 388 12.13 -2.78 -14.89
C GLY A 388 10.98 -3.46 -14.15
N PHE A 389 10.80 -3.10 -12.90
CA PHE A 389 9.73 -3.61 -12.02
C PHE A 389 8.33 -3.52 -12.66
N ASP A 390 7.99 -2.37 -13.22
CA ASP A 390 6.71 -2.12 -13.90
C ASP A 390 6.48 -3.04 -15.10
N THR A 391 7.51 -3.27 -15.89
CA THR A 391 7.45 -4.18 -17.03
C THR A 391 7.21 -5.62 -16.59
N ALA A 392 7.91 -6.09 -15.56
CA ALA A 392 7.73 -7.42 -15.00
C ALA A 392 6.29 -7.64 -14.52
N VAL A 393 5.77 -6.69 -13.75
CA VAL A 393 4.39 -6.74 -13.25
C VAL A 393 3.39 -6.69 -14.42
N ALA A 394 3.55 -5.80 -15.39
CA ALA A 394 2.64 -5.68 -16.53
C ALA A 394 2.56 -6.96 -17.37
N VAL A 395 3.70 -7.61 -17.62
CA VAL A 395 3.74 -8.88 -18.36
C VAL A 395 2.98 -9.98 -17.61
N ALA A 396 3.25 -10.15 -16.31
CA ALA A 396 2.56 -11.14 -15.48
C ALA A 396 1.05 -10.88 -15.43
N LEU A 397 0.64 -9.64 -15.20
CA LEU A 397 -0.77 -9.26 -15.10
C LEU A 397 -1.52 -9.55 -16.39
N LYS A 398 -0.97 -9.16 -17.55
CA LYS A 398 -1.61 -9.37 -18.85
C LYS A 398 -1.94 -10.84 -19.09
N GLU A 399 -1.00 -11.73 -18.81
CA GLU A 399 -1.19 -13.17 -19.01
C GLU A 399 -2.18 -13.76 -17.99
N GLN A 400 -1.98 -13.44 -16.71
CA GLN A 400 -2.73 -14.08 -15.62
C GLN A 400 -4.18 -13.58 -15.53
N MET A 401 -4.41 -12.31 -15.84
CA MET A 401 -5.76 -11.77 -15.99
C MET A 401 -6.51 -12.45 -17.16
N ALA A 402 -5.83 -12.65 -18.28
CA ALA A 402 -6.43 -13.33 -19.44
C ALA A 402 -6.86 -14.76 -19.11
N ARG A 403 -6.09 -15.52 -18.31
CA ARG A 403 -6.46 -16.86 -17.82
C ARG A 403 -7.78 -16.87 -17.03
N LYS A 404 -8.14 -15.75 -16.40
CA LYS A 404 -9.40 -15.57 -15.64
C LYS A 404 -10.49 -14.85 -16.43
N GLY A 405 -10.32 -14.71 -17.75
CA GLY A 405 -11.29 -14.04 -18.63
C GLY A 405 -11.38 -12.51 -18.43
N ILE A 406 -10.36 -11.92 -17.81
CA ILE A 406 -10.22 -10.47 -17.65
C ILE A 406 -9.36 -9.95 -18.81
N LYS A 407 -9.98 -9.20 -19.75
CA LYS A 407 -9.33 -8.76 -21.00
C LYS A 407 -9.22 -7.25 -21.05
#